data_5bd69aaa711eaf1dd75508006326d1a0
#
_entry.id   5bd69aaa711eaf1dd75508006326d1a0
#
_cell.length_a   1.000
_cell.length_b   1.000
_cell.length_c   1.000
_cell.angle_alpha   90.00
_cell.angle_beta   90.00
_cell.angle_gamma   90.00
#
_symmetry.space_group_name_H-M   'P 1'
#
loop_
_entity.id
_entity.type
_entity.pdbx_description
1 polymer ?
#
loop_
_entity_poly.entity_id
_entity_poly.type
_entity_poly.pdbx_seq_one_letter_code
_entity_poly.pdbx_strand_id
1 'polypeptide(L)'
;VTVETIIVLGADRVGKTTAVSNTRELISGYGSTVLQAHFGPVSEKDHYPGQQFADFIYGIDNINTDFLLLDRFVPDTLFYEPRRNGFPSMPYEYANHIESMYMSASGRLDLVLIRHQWNTDIEERHLAEIAKLYPNRTPYWESINLKAREAEHKAYYEFIENYLTSYSLLPSTSIHYLDGEIYDSDINLSYCESLQLP
;
A
#
# COMPACT_ATOMS: atom_id res chain seq x y z
N VAL A 1 -11.96 -15.55 -16.45
CA VAL A 1 -11.68 -14.10 -16.51
C VAL A 1 -10.51 -13.86 -15.58
N THR A 2 -9.40 -13.34 -16.12
CA THR A 2 -8.23 -12.97 -15.31
C THR A 2 -8.46 -11.55 -14.77
N VAL A 3 -8.32 -11.38 -13.47
CA VAL A 3 -8.47 -10.09 -12.81
C VAL A 3 -7.22 -9.22 -13.07
N GLU A 4 -7.38 -7.91 -13.28
CA GLU A 4 -6.25 -6.98 -13.27
C GLU A 4 -5.98 -6.50 -11.85
N THR A 5 -4.74 -6.61 -11.39
CA THR A 5 -4.36 -6.28 -10.01
C THR A 5 -3.47 -5.05 -9.97
N ILE A 6 -3.83 -4.08 -9.14
CA ILE A 6 -3.05 -2.87 -8.88
C ILE A 6 -2.70 -2.85 -7.39
N ILE A 7 -1.41 -2.88 -7.07
CA ILE A 7 -0.89 -2.84 -5.72
C ILE A 7 -0.29 -1.46 -5.46
N VAL A 8 -0.77 -0.76 -4.43
CA VAL A 8 -0.27 0.57 -4.06
C VAL A 8 0.57 0.48 -2.79
N LEU A 9 1.86 0.77 -2.92
CA LEU A 9 2.84 0.80 -1.84
C LEU A 9 3.32 2.23 -1.57
N GLY A 10 3.89 2.44 -0.41
CA GLY A 10 4.50 3.72 0.00
C GLY A 10 4.59 3.81 1.51
N ALA A 11 5.42 4.71 2.01
CA ALA A 11 5.50 4.98 3.44
C ALA A 11 4.13 5.37 4.02
N ASP A 12 3.99 5.33 5.33
CA ASP A 12 2.75 5.80 5.96
C ASP A 12 2.50 7.27 5.64
N ARG A 13 1.22 7.58 5.34
CA ARG A 13 0.69 8.95 5.13
C ARG A 13 1.13 9.62 3.83
N VAL A 14 1.69 8.89 2.87
CA VAL A 14 2.02 9.43 1.54
C VAL A 14 0.82 9.50 0.58
N GLY A 15 -0.40 9.28 1.06
CA GLY A 15 -1.61 9.39 0.25
C GLY A 15 -2.03 8.10 -0.46
N LYS A 16 -1.55 6.93 -0.05
CA LYS A 16 -1.94 5.62 -0.65
C LYS A 16 -3.45 5.45 -0.76
N THR A 17 -4.16 5.62 0.35
CA THR A 17 -5.63 5.44 0.39
C THR A 17 -6.34 6.42 -0.54
N THR A 18 -5.84 7.66 -0.66
CA THR A 18 -6.37 8.64 -1.61
C THR A 18 -6.13 8.19 -3.05
N ALA A 19 -4.92 7.74 -3.37
CA ALA A 19 -4.58 7.21 -4.69
C ALA A 19 -5.47 6.02 -5.06
N VAL A 20 -5.67 5.08 -4.15
CA VAL A 20 -6.55 3.92 -4.34
C VAL A 20 -8.00 4.36 -4.57
N SER A 21 -8.52 5.30 -3.78
CA SER A 21 -9.88 5.82 -3.95
C SER A 21 -10.09 6.50 -5.30
N ASN A 22 -9.16 7.37 -5.71
CA ASN A 22 -9.23 8.05 -7.00
C ASN A 22 -9.15 7.05 -8.17
N THR A 23 -8.27 6.06 -8.07
CA THR A 23 -8.15 4.98 -9.08
C THR A 23 -9.44 4.19 -9.17
N ARG A 24 -10.05 3.84 -8.04
CA ARG A 24 -11.32 3.14 -8.00
C ARG A 24 -12.44 3.94 -8.68
N GLU A 25 -12.56 5.22 -8.37
CA GLU A 25 -13.57 6.10 -8.97
C GLU A 25 -13.39 6.20 -10.48
N LEU A 26 -12.15 6.34 -10.94
CA LEU A 26 -11.83 6.38 -12.36
C LEU A 26 -12.25 5.09 -13.06
N ILE A 27 -11.77 3.92 -12.60
CA ILE A 27 -12.06 2.62 -13.20
C ILE A 27 -13.58 2.35 -13.24
N SER A 28 -14.26 2.65 -12.12
CA SER A 28 -15.72 2.50 -12.04
C SER A 28 -16.46 3.44 -13.00
N GLY A 29 -15.91 4.63 -13.25
CA GLY A 29 -16.44 5.58 -14.23
C GLY A 29 -16.42 5.05 -15.68
N TYR A 30 -15.52 4.12 -15.98
CA TYR A 30 -15.48 3.39 -17.27
C TYR A 30 -16.37 2.14 -17.30
N GLY A 31 -17.11 1.87 -16.22
CA GLY A 31 -18.06 0.74 -16.16
C GLY A 31 -17.46 -0.57 -15.70
N SER A 32 -16.18 -0.60 -15.32
CA SER A 32 -15.53 -1.80 -14.80
C SER A 32 -15.83 -2.02 -13.32
N THR A 33 -15.90 -3.28 -12.90
CA THR A 33 -16.10 -3.66 -11.51
C THR A 33 -14.78 -3.68 -10.75
N VAL A 34 -14.78 -3.11 -9.54
CA VAL A 34 -13.57 -2.97 -8.72
C VAL A 34 -13.77 -3.54 -7.32
N LEU A 35 -12.91 -4.47 -6.93
CA LEU A 35 -12.77 -4.91 -5.55
C LEU A 35 -11.57 -4.23 -4.92
N GLN A 36 -11.80 -3.50 -3.83
CA GLN A 36 -10.75 -2.82 -3.07
C GLN A 36 -10.50 -3.54 -1.75
N ALA A 37 -9.23 -3.77 -1.42
CA ALA A 37 -8.82 -4.24 -0.10
C ALA A 37 -7.76 -3.32 0.52
N HIS A 38 -7.89 -3.08 1.82
CA HIS A 38 -6.90 -2.38 2.62
C HIS A 38 -6.33 -3.36 3.65
N PHE A 39 -5.02 -3.60 3.58
CA PHE A 39 -4.33 -4.46 4.52
C PHE A 39 -3.72 -3.61 5.64
N GLY A 40 -4.41 -3.58 6.77
CA GLY A 40 -3.95 -2.91 7.98
C GLY A 40 -2.89 -3.72 8.74
N PRO A 41 -2.46 -3.20 9.89
CA PRO A 41 -1.57 -3.95 10.78
C PRO A 41 -2.25 -5.27 11.20
N VAL A 42 -1.43 -6.31 11.35
CA VAL A 42 -1.88 -7.62 11.82
C VAL A 42 -2.48 -7.47 13.22
N SER A 43 -3.68 -7.99 13.43
CA SER A 43 -4.29 -8.01 14.76
C SER A 43 -3.68 -9.14 15.60
N GLU A 44 -3.76 -9.02 16.94
CA GLU A 44 -3.31 -10.10 17.86
C GLU A 44 -3.99 -11.46 17.61
N LYS A 45 -5.09 -11.47 16.84
CA LYS A 45 -5.82 -12.69 16.46
C LYS A 45 -5.25 -13.39 15.23
N ASP A 46 -4.52 -12.64 14.41
CA ASP A 46 -3.88 -13.16 13.21
C ASP A 46 -2.50 -13.70 13.62
N HIS A 47 -2.43 -14.99 13.91
CA HIS A 47 -1.20 -15.62 14.42
C HIS A 47 -0.02 -15.62 13.46
N TYR A 48 -0.23 -15.21 12.20
CA TYR A 48 0.81 -15.20 11.17
C TYR A 48 0.76 -13.93 10.33
N PRO A 49 1.83 -13.09 10.37
CA PRO A 49 1.99 -12.01 9.41
C PRO A 49 1.86 -12.55 7.98
N GLY A 50 0.99 -11.93 7.19
CA GLY A 50 0.75 -12.35 5.80
C GLY A 50 -0.42 -13.30 5.58
N GLN A 51 -0.97 -13.94 6.61
CA GLN A 51 -2.14 -14.82 6.45
C GLN A 51 -3.33 -14.10 5.81
N GLN A 52 -3.54 -12.83 6.15
CA GLN A 52 -4.61 -12.00 5.58
C GLN A 52 -4.55 -11.92 4.04
N PHE A 53 -3.37 -11.94 3.44
CA PHE A 53 -3.22 -11.90 1.98
C PHE A 53 -3.63 -13.23 1.36
N ALA A 54 -3.21 -14.34 1.97
CA ALA A 54 -3.58 -15.69 1.49
C ALA A 54 -5.09 -15.90 1.61
N ASP A 55 -5.69 -15.57 2.75
CA ASP A 55 -7.13 -15.70 2.96
C ASP A 55 -7.94 -14.84 1.98
N PHE A 56 -7.45 -13.63 1.69
CA PHE A 56 -8.10 -12.74 0.74
C PHE A 56 -8.06 -13.30 -0.68
N ILE A 57 -6.90 -13.75 -1.17
CA ILE A 57 -6.78 -14.26 -2.56
C ILE A 57 -7.57 -15.55 -2.73
N TYR A 58 -7.62 -16.44 -1.74
CA TYR A 58 -8.47 -17.63 -1.79
C TYR A 58 -9.97 -17.31 -1.80
N GLY A 59 -10.37 -16.19 -1.17
CA GLY A 59 -11.76 -15.73 -1.17
C GLY A 59 -12.22 -15.14 -2.51
N ILE A 60 -11.29 -14.73 -3.38
CA ILE A 60 -11.60 -14.04 -4.64
C ILE A 60 -12.12 -14.99 -5.73
N ASP A 61 -11.78 -16.26 -5.70
CA ASP A 61 -12.12 -17.23 -6.76
C ASP A 61 -13.61 -17.26 -7.15
N ASN A 62 -14.50 -16.74 -6.29
CA ASN A 62 -15.94 -16.66 -6.54
C ASN A 62 -16.44 -15.23 -6.78
N ILE A 63 -15.54 -14.22 -6.86
CA ILE A 63 -15.91 -12.83 -7.05
C ILE A 63 -15.68 -12.45 -8.50
N ASN A 64 -16.76 -12.08 -9.19
CA ASN A 64 -16.67 -11.53 -10.54
C ASN A 64 -16.28 -10.06 -10.47
N THR A 65 -14.99 -9.77 -10.60
CA THR A 65 -14.44 -8.41 -10.64
C THR A 65 -13.43 -8.27 -11.77
N ASP A 66 -13.38 -7.09 -12.38
CA ASP A 66 -12.41 -6.79 -13.44
C ASP A 66 -11.08 -6.35 -12.86
N PHE A 67 -11.14 -5.58 -11.75
CA PHE A 67 -9.97 -5.00 -11.09
C PHE A 67 -9.92 -5.33 -9.60
N LEU A 68 -8.71 -5.57 -9.12
CA LEU A 68 -8.36 -5.71 -7.72
C LEU A 68 -7.41 -4.56 -7.33
N LEU A 69 -7.85 -3.70 -6.41
CA LEU A 69 -7.04 -2.61 -5.86
C LEU A 69 -6.59 -2.95 -4.44
N LEU A 70 -5.28 -3.02 -4.23
CA LEU A 70 -4.69 -3.33 -2.92
C LEU A 70 -4.01 -2.09 -2.34
N ASP A 71 -4.54 -1.57 -1.24
CA ASP A 71 -3.90 -0.55 -0.41
C ASP A 71 -3.04 -1.25 0.63
N ARG A 72 -1.74 -1.24 0.42
CA ARG A 72 -0.68 -2.03 1.08
C ARG A 72 -0.62 -3.49 0.62
N PHE A 73 0.54 -4.08 0.81
CA PHE A 73 0.79 -5.48 0.47
C PHE A 73 1.94 -6.07 1.32
N VAL A 74 2.43 -7.22 0.91
CA VAL A 74 3.50 -7.99 1.59
C VAL A 74 4.69 -7.12 2.04
N PRO A 75 5.27 -6.23 1.20
CA PRO A 75 6.40 -5.41 1.63
C PRO A 75 6.10 -4.50 2.82
N ASP A 76 4.89 -3.92 2.88
CA ASP A 76 4.48 -3.09 4.03
C ASP A 76 4.45 -3.92 5.32
N THR A 77 3.92 -5.14 5.26
CA THR A 77 3.89 -6.05 6.41
C THR A 77 5.30 -6.44 6.86
N LEU A 78 6.18 -6.78 5.92
CA LEU A 78 7.59 -7.09 6.22
C LEU A 78 8.32 -5.94 6.91
N PHE A 79 8.00 -4.71 6.54
CA PHE A 79 8.63 -3.52 7.12
C PHE A 79 8.05 -3.13 8.47
N TYR A 80 6.70 -3.01 8.56
CA TYR A 80 6.05 -2.39 9.72
C TYR A 80 5.80 -3.35 10.87
N GLU A 81 5.43 -4.61 10.62
CA GLU A 81 5.05 -5.52 11.70
C GLU A 81 6.17 -5.78 12.71
N PRO A 82 7.43 -6.06 12.30
CA PRO A 82 8.51 -6.24 13.26
C PRO A 82 8.84 -4.97 14.04
N ARG A 83 8.67 -3.80 13.42
CA ARG A 83 9.06 -2.51 14.00
C ARG A 83 8.04 -1.94 14.97
N ARG A 84 6.77 -2.12 14.67
CA ARG A 84 5.68 -1.49 15.43
C ARG A 84 5.01 -2.42 16.41
N ASN A 85 4.82 -3.66 16.01
CA ASN A 85 4.02 -4.62 16.77
C ASN A 85 4.88 -5.70 17.43
N GLY A 86 6.19 -5.74 17.15
CA GLY A 86 7.11 -6.74 17.70
C GLY A 86 6.84 -8.17 17.21
N PHE A 87 6.07 -8.32 16.15
CA PHE A 87 5.87 -9.63 15.52
C PHE A 87 7.16 -10.12 14.85
N PRO A 88 7.39 -11.43 14.80
CA PRO A 88 8.49 -11.96 14.02
C PRO A 88 8.33 -11.57 12.55
N SER A 89 9.44 -11.27 11.89
CA SER A 89 9.44 -11.02 10.45
C SER A 89 8.88 -12.22 9.71
N MET A 90 8.04 -11.96 8.73
CA MET A 90 7.60 -12.98 7.79
C MET A 90 8.81 -13.50 7.01
N PRO A 91 8.99 -14.84 6.87
CA PRO A 91 10.04 -15.38 6.02
C PRO A 91 9.88 -14.94 4.57
N TYR A 92 10.96 -14.61 3.88
CA TYR A 92 10.92 -14.19 2.47
C TYR A 92 10.35 -15.27 1.55
N GLU A 93 10.55 -16.54 1.86
CA GLU A 93 9.97 -17.65 1.10
C GLU A 93 8.43 -17.63 1.17
N TYR A 94 7.89 -17.29 2.34
CA TYR A 94 6.44 -17.15 2.49
C TYR A 94 5.92 -15.88 1.81
N ALA A 95 6.65 -14.78 1.90
CA ALA A 95 6.36 -13.55 1.16
C ALA A 95 6.29 -13.81 -0.36
N ASN A 96 7.30 -14.50 -0.91
CA ASN A 96 7.34 -14.88 -2.31
C ASN A 96 6.21 -15.84 -2.71
N HIS A 97 5.82 -16.74 -1.81
CA HIS A 97 4.67 -17.61 -2.05
C HIS A 97 3.37 -16.79 -2.21
N ILE A 98 3.13 -15.82 -1.32
CA ILE A 98 1.97 -14.91 -1.43
C ILE A 98 2.04 -14.13 -2.74
N GLU A 99 3.17 -13.51 -3.07
CA GLU A 99 3.34 -12.76 -4.32
C GLU A 99 3.05 -13.63 -5.55
N SER A 100 3.56 -14.87 -5.56
CA SER A 100 3.30 -15.84 -6.64
C SER A 100 1.81 -16.16 -6.80
N MET A 101 1.07 -16.27 -5.69
CA MET A 101 -0.38 -16.50 -5.74
C MET A 101 -1.10 -15.34 -6.45
N TYR A 102 -0.78 -14.09 -6.08
CA TYR A 102 -1.37 -12.91 -6.72
C TYR A 102 -0.97 -12.78 -8.19
N MET A 103 0.29 -13.01 -8.53
CA MET A 103 0.75 -13.01 -9.92
C MET A 103 0.03 -14.07 -10.75
N SER A 104 -0.20 -15.26 -10.18
CA SER A 104 -0.90 -16.36 -10.87
C SER A 104 -2.38 -16.09 -11.06
N ALA A 105 -3.02 -15.38 -10.12
CA ALA A 105 -4.43 -15.02 -10.20
C ALA A 105 -4.69 -13.81 -11.11
N SER A 106 -3.66 -13.00 -11.39
CA SER A 106 -3.77 -11.75 -12.14
C SER A 106 -3.44 -11.96 -13.63
N GLY A 107 -4.27 -11.40 -14.50
CA GLY A 107 -3.95 -11.29 -15.93
C GLY A 107 -2.88 -10.24 -16.20
N ARG A 108 -2.96 -9.14 -15.44
CA ARG A 108 -1.96 -8.09 -15.35
C ARG A 108 -1.80 -7.70 -13.89
N LEU A 109 -0.57 -7.46 -13.47
CA LEU A 109 -0.28 -6.93 -12.14
C LEU A 109 0.61 -5.69 -12.27
N ASP A 110 0.11 -4.57 -11.80
CA ASP A 110 0.83 -3.29 -11.74
C ASP A 110 1.16 -2.98 -10.28
N LEU A 111 2.41 -2.59 -10.05
CA LEU A 111 2.89 -2.10 -8.77
C LEU A 111 3.05 -0.58 -8.84
N VAL A 112 2.37 0.13 -7.95
CA VAL A 112 2.48 1.59 -7.82
C VAL A 112 3.23 1.89 -6.53
N LEU A 113 4.41 2.49 -6.65
CA LEU A 113 5.19 2.94 -5.51
C LEU A 113 5.13 4.47 -5.41
N ILE A 114 4.43 4.96 -4.39
CA ILE A 114 4.37 6.39 -4.07
C ILE A 114 5.63 6.77 -3.30
N ARG A 115 6.48 7.63 -3.88
CA ARG A 115 7.75 8.09 -3.30
C ARG A 115 7.67 9.60 -3.06
N HIS A 116 7.16 10.00 -1.92
CA HIS A 116 7.15 11.41 -1.55
C HIS A 116 8.39 11.75 -0.73
N GLN A 117 8.93 12.94 -0.97
CA GLN A 117 9.97 13.48 -0.11
C GLN A 117 9.38 13.87 1.25
N TRP A 118 10.11 13.58 2.33
CA TRP A 118 9.71 14.02 3.65
C TRP A 118 9.71 15.54 3.74
N ASN A 119 8.62 16.11 4.25
CA ASN A 119 8.48 17.52 4.55
C ASN A 119 7.87 17.69 5.95
N THR A 120 8.68 18.14 6.90
CA THR A 120 8.27 18.28 8.30
C THR A 120 7.12 19.25 8.47
N ASP A 121 7.12 20.39 7.77
CA ASP A 121 6.07 21.41 7.89
C ASP A 121 4.72 20.91 7.38
N ILE A 122 4.73 20.10 6.33
CA ILE A 122 3.52 19.46 5.80
C ILE A 122 3.00 18.43 6.81
N GLU A 123 3.89 17.62 7.36
CA GLU A 123 3.53 16.59 8.33
C GLU A 123 2.95 17.20 9.63
N GLU A 124 3.53 18.30 10.13
CA GLU A 124 3.01 19.03 11.27
C GLU A 124 1.60 19.59 11.01
N ARG A 125 1.40 20.22 9.87
CA ARG A 125 0.06 20.73 9.49
C ARG A 125 -0.98 19.62 9.43
N HIS A 126 -0.63 18.51 8.80
CA HIS A 126 -1.53 17.36 8.69
C HIS A 126 -1.86 16.75 10.06
N LEU A 127 -0.88 16.62 10.94
CA LEU A 127 -1.14 16.17 12.31
C LEU A 127 -2.10 17.09 13.04
N ALA A 128 -1.92 18.41 12.89
CA ALA A 128 -2.82 19.39 13.49
C ALA A 128 -4.25 19.31 12.93
N GLU A 129 -4.40 19.04 11.63
CA GLU A 129 -5.72 18.85 11.01
C GLU A 129 -6.40 17.56 11.50
N ILE A 130 -5.66 16.44 11.54
CA ILE A 130 -6.19 15.17 12.04
C ILE A 130 -6.58 15.28 13.52
N ALA A 131 -5.78 15.97 14.34
CA ALA A 131 -6.11 16.20 15.74
C ALA A 131 -7.43 16.95 15.91
N LYS A 132 -7.73 17.91 15.02
CA LYS A 132 -9.04 18.62 15.00
C LYS A 132 -10.19 17.69 14.62
N LEU A 133 -9.98 16.82 13.65
CA LEU A 133 -11.01 15.88 13.18
C LEU A 133 -11.29 14.76 14.21
N TYR A 134 -10.29 14.37 14.99
CA TYR A 134 -10.36 13.28 15.95
C TYR A 134 -9.88 13.71 17.34
N PRO A 135 -10.58 14.62 18.03
CA PRO A 135 -10.15 15.20 19.30
C PRO A 135 -9.93 14.15 20.40
N ASN A 136 -10.67 13.05 20.35
CA ASN A 136 -10.50 11.95 21.32
C ASN A 136 -9.17 11.19 21.17
N ARG A 137 -8.44 11.40 20.07
CA ARG A 137 -7.12 10.81 19.79
C ARG A 137 -5.98 11.83 19.93
N THR A 138 -6.27 13.03 20.41
CA THR A 138 -5.28 14.10 20.57
C THR A 138 -4.03 13.65 21.35
N PRO A 139 -4.13 12.94 22.51
CA PRO A 139 -2.94 12.48 23.22
C PRO A 139 -2.02 11.57 22.38
N TYR A 140 -2.59 10.77 21.49
CA TYR A 140 -1.80 9.94 20.57
C TYR A 140 -1.06 10.82 19.55
N TRP A 141 -1.73 11.80 18.96
CA TRP A 141 -1.12 12.67 17.95
C TRP A 141 -0.02 13.56 18.55
N GLU A 142 -0.21 14.05 19.78
CA GLU A 142 0.77 14.84 20.51
C GLU A 142 2.02 14.03 20.88
N SER A 143 1.90 12.72 21.03
CA SER A 143 3.02 11.83 21.34
C SER A 143 3.91 11.51 20.14
N ILE A 144 3.52 11.91 18.93
CA ILE A 144 4.26 11.57 17.71
C ILE A 144 5.58 12.32 17.64
N ASN A 145 6.67 11.56 17.60
CA ASN A 145 8.00 12.09 17.39
C ASN A 145 8.29 12.22 15.88
N LEU A 146 8.27 13.45 15.37
CA LEU A 146 8.49 13.74 13.93
C LEU A 146 9.84 13.27 13.43
N LYS A 147 10.91 13.35 14.24
CA LYS A 147 12.24 12.85 13.85
C LYS A 147 12.25 11.33 13.69
N ALA A 148 11.57 10.63 14.61
CA ALA A 148 11.45 9.18 14.50
C ALA A 148 10.64 8.79 13.27
N ARG A 149 9.61 9.54 12.92
CA ARG A 149 8.81 9.31 11.72
C ARG A 149 9.58 9.61 10.43
N GLU A 150 10.37 10.68 10.41
CA GLU A 150 11.26 10.96 9.28
C GLU A 150 12.26 9.82 9.07
N ALA A 151 12.86 9.32 10.15
CA ALA A 151 13.79 8.20 10.09
C ALA A 151 13.07 6.91 9.59
N GLU A 152 11.86 6.64 10.07
CA GLU A 152 11.05 5.51 9.60
C GLU A 152 10.68 5.65 8.11
N HIS A 153 10.32 6.85 7.67
CA HIS A 153 10.01 7.15 6.27
C HIS A 153 11.20 6.85 5.35
N LYS A 154 12.40 7.34 5.70
CA LYS A 154 13.63 7.05 4.96
C LYS A 154 13.95 5.56 4.94
N ALA A 155 13.89 4.91 6.11
CA ALA A 155 14.15 3.48 6.24
C ALA A 155 13.15 2.62 5.44
N TYR A 156 11.91 3.08 5.27
CA TYR A 156 10.93 2.39 4.43
C TYR A 156 11.38 2.34 2.98
N TYR A 157 11.80 3.46 2.40
CA TYR A 157 12.20 3.48 0.98
C TYR A 157 13.52 2.73 0.74
N GLU A 158 14.47 2.81 1.65
CA GLU A 158 15.69 1.98 1.59
C GLU A 158 15.34 0.49 1.64
N PHE A 159 14.40 0.12 2.50
CA PHE A 159 13.94 -1.27 2.60
C PHE A 159 13.20 -1.70 1.34
N ILE A 160 12.22 -0.92 0.86
CA ILE A 160 11.38 -1.32 -0.27
C ILE A 160 12.18 -1.47 -1.56
N GLU A 161 13.13 -0.57 -1.82
CA GLU A 161 14.03 -0.65 -2.97
C GLU A 161 14.88 -1.93 -2.91
N ASN A 162 15.48 -2.22 -1.76
CA ASN A 162 16.25 -3.45 -1.56
C ASN A 162 15.38 -4.71 -1.69
N TYR A 163 14.20 -4.69 -1.10
CA TYR A 163 13.27 -5.82 -1.17
C TYR A 163 12.84 -6.10 -2.61
N LEU A 164 12.40 -5.09 -3.33
CA LEU A 164 11.95 -5.24 -4.72
C LEU A 164 13.07 -5.70 -5.65
N THR A 165 14.31 -5.28 -5.43
CA THR A 165 15.44 -5.64 -6.29
C THR A 165 16.06 -6.99 -5.98
N SER A 166 15.98 -7.45 -4.72
CA SER A 166 16.77 -8.59 -4.26
C SER A 166 15.95 -9.82 -3.84
N TYR A 167 14.71 -9.62 -3.44
CA TYR A 167 13.92 -10.67 -2.79
C TYR A 167 12.53 -10.88 -3.39
N SER A 168 11.89 -9.83 -3.89
CA SER A 168 10.52 -9.87 -4.39
C SER A 168 10.42 -10.50 -5.79
N LEU A 169 9.28 -11.13 -6.06
CA LEU A 169 8.89 -11.56 -7.41
C LEU A 169 8.18 -10.45 -8.18
N LEU A 170 7.68 -9.40 -7.50
CA LEU A 170 6.90 -8.30 -8.10
C LEU A 170 7.62 -7.52 -9.21
N PRO A 171 8.97 -7.35 -9.21
CA PRO A 171 9.66 -6.66 -10.30
C PRO A 171 9.53 -7.30 -11.67
N SER A 172 9.03 -8.53 -11.77
CA SER A 172 8.64 -9.12 -13.05
C SER A 172 7.40 -8.47 -13.68
N THR A 173 6.74 -7.59 -12.94
CA THR A 173 5.55 -6.82 -13.31
C THR A 173 5.89 -5.38 -13.68
N SER A 174 4.90 -4.59 -14.10
CA SER A 174 5.09 -3.16 -14.35
C SER A 174 5.18 -2.40 -13.02
N ILE A 175 6.26 -1.62 -12.82
CA ILE A 175 6.41 -0.75 -11.66
C ILE A 175 6.24 0.70 -12.11
N HIS A 176 5.27 1.38 -11.48
CA HIS A 176 5.00 2.80 -11.67
C HIS A 176 5.46 3.58 -10.44
N TYR A 177 6.33 4.55 -10.64
CA TYR A 177 6.80 5.44 -9.58
C TYR A 177 6.01 6.74 -9.60
N LEU A 178 5.39 7.09 -8.48
CA LEU A 178 4.75 8.38 -8.28
C LEU A 178 5.64 9.21 -7.34
N ASP A 179 6.42 10.08 -7.95
CA ASP A 179 7.34 10.99 -7.25
C ASP A 179 6.68 12.37 -7.06
N GLY A 180 6.87 12.99 -5.91
CA GLY A 180 6.35 14.33 -5.67
C GLY A 180 6.37 14.75 -4.20
N GLU A 181 5.65 15.81 -3.91
CA GLU A 181 5.42 16.25 -2.53
C GLU A 181 4.24 15.50 -1.91
N ILE A 182 4.29 15.29 -0.60
CA ILE A 182 3.18 14.69 0.16
C ILE A 182 1.89 15.50 -0.10
N TYR A 183 0.80 14.80 -0.44
CA TYR A 183 -0.53 15.36 -0.73
C TYR A 183 -0.69 16.12 -2.05
N ASP A 184 0.22 15.96 -2.99
CA ASP A 184 0.01 16.45 -4.35
C ASP A 184 -1.08 15.61 -5.04
N SER A 185 -2.26 16.19 -5.23
CA SER A 185 -3.39 15.54 -5.89
C SER A 185 -3.13 15.23 -7.36
N ASP A 186 -2.24 15.98 -8.01
CA ASP A 186 -1.95 15.84 -9.45
C ASP A 186 -1.15 14.56 -9.73
N ILE A 187 -0.35 14.08 -8.77
CA ILE A 187 0.37 12.81 -8.88
C ILE A 187 -0.62 11.64 -9.04
N ASN A 188 -1.70 11.66 -8.25
CA ASN A 188 -2.72 10.61 -8.31
C ASN A 188 -3.45 10.60 -9.66
N LEU A 189 -3.66 11.77 -10.28
CA LEU A 189 -4.27 11.90 -11.60
C LEU A 189 -3.37 11.35 -12.71
N SER A 190 -2.08 11.67 -12.69
CA SER A 190 -1.14 11.21 -13.73
C SER A 190 -1.03 9.69 -13.81
N TYR A 191 -1.10 9.00 -12.67
CA TYR A 191 -1.17 7.54 -12.67
C TYR A 191 -2.48 7.02 -13.24
N CYS A 192 -3.61 7.59 -12.80
CA CYS A 192 -4.92 7.20 -13.31
C CYS A 192 -5.01 7.37 -14.85
N GLU A 193 -4.42 8.45 -15.39
CA GLU A 193 -4.34 8.67 -16.83
C GLU A 193 -3.42 7.67 -17.56
N SER A 194 -2.42 7.13 -16.86
CA SER A 194 -1.51 6.13 -17.42
C SER A 194 -2.14 4.72 -17.54
N LEU A 195 -3.22 4.47 -16.82
CA LEU A 195 -3.99 3.24 -16.96
C LEU A 195 -4.66 3.28 -18.34
N GLN A 196 -4.26 2.37 -19.23
CA GLN A 196 -4.93 2.17 -20.49
C GLN A 196 -6.27 1.49 -20.23
N LEU A 197 -7.23 2.25 -19.71
CA LEU A 197 -8.59 1.76 -19.50
C LEU A 197 -9.29 1.61 -20.84
N PRO A 198 -10.12 0.58 -21.02
CA PRO A 198 -10.81 0.30 -22.28
C PRO A 198 -11.80 1.39 -22.66
#